data_c8902cd7cfe69a6576146689c164f555
#
_entry.id   c8902cd7cfe69a6576146689c164f555
#
_cell.length_a   1.000
_cell.length_b   1.000
_cell.length_c   1.000
_cell.angle_alpha   90.00
_cell.angle_beta   90.00
_cell.angle_gamma   90.00
#
_symmetry.space_group_name_H-M   'P 1'
#
loop_
_entity.id
_entity.type
_entity.pdbx_description
1 polymer ?
#
loop_
_entity_poly.entity_id
_entity_poly.type
_entity_poly.pdbx_seq_one_letter_code
_entity_poly.pdbx_strand_id
1 'polypeptide(L)'
;MMTIQNGAARLWSKLPLLFRALVSGLLIAMVAANVWPLLLLNLRVPFAAAVEVAFLGFYLWWAAGGGLPRTTKAARMNAFRRGALSPRQWLWGILAALLFALTVHASIYLLFRVVPFPVSAFRQGYDLSFIPTLPLKWLAVVISALSAGVCEETGFRGYTQRPIEQRFGAPAAILISSLFFTAVHLSKAWALVGMIPIVFGAGVLLGLLAWASKSLLPGIVGHVVMDVGLLAYWWCGIAGDFTQRPITQTGLDQPFFIACAVFAASLLVLLLAIARLRRISAEPVS
;
A
#
# COMPACT_ATOMS: atom_id res chain seq x y z
N MET A 1 22.83 -28.37 -14.33
CA MET A 1 21.95 -27.25 -13.84
C MET A 1 20.75 -27.71 -13.01
N MET A 2 20.10 -28.85 -13.29
CA MET A 2 18.94 -29.36 -12.53
C MET A 2 19.22 -29.73 -11.06
N THR A 3 20.42 -30.14 -10.71
CA THR A 3 20.79 -30.58 -9.34
C THR A 3 20.92 -29.43 -8.34
N ILE A 4 21.40 -28.25 -8.76
CA ILE A 4 21.56 -27.07 -7.88
C ILE A 4 20.21 -26.44 -7.54
N GLN A 5 19.28 -26.35 -8.52
CA GLN A 5 17.93 -25.84 -8.28
C GLN A 5 17.15 -26.68 -7.27
N ASN A 6 17.32 -27.99 -7.28
CA ASN A 6 16.68 -28.90 -6.31
C ASN A 6 17.25 -28.72 -4.89
N GLY A 7 18.54 -28.41 -4.75
CA GLY A 7 19.17 -28.16 -3.45
C GLY A 7 18.69 -26.88 -2.78
N ALA A 8 18.68 -25.76 -3.50
CA ALA A 8 18.21 -24.46 -2.98
C ALA A 8 16.71 -24.50 -2.60
N ALA A 9 15.86 -25.11 -3.44
CA ALA A 9 14.44 -25.26 -3.14
C ALA A 9 14.19 -26.13 -1.90
N ARG A 10 14.98 -27.19 -1.69
CA ARG A 10 14.92 -28.05 -0.50
C ARG A 10 15.36 -27.28 0.75
N LEU A 11 16.43 -26.50 0.69
CA LEU A 11 16.89 -25.66 1.80
C LEU A 11 15.83 -24.61 2.14
N TRP A 12 15.29 -23.93 1.14
CA TRP A 12 14.21 -22.95 1.31
C TRP A 12 12.98 -23.55 2.01
N SER A 13 12.57 -24.76 1.61
CA SER A 13 11.39 -25.42 2.20
C SER A 13 11.58 -25.82 3.67
N LYS A 14 12.83 -25.97 4.14
CA LYS A 14 13.15 -26.28 5.56
C LYS A 14 13.08 -25.05 6.47
N LEU A 15 13.13 -23.83 5.92
CA LEU A 15 13.05 -22.61 6.72
C LEU A 15 11.64 -22.42 7.30
N PRO A 16 11.52 -21.81 8.50
CA PRO A 16 10.22 -21.48 9.11
C PRO A 16 9.31 -20.70 8.17
N LEU A 17 8.01 -20.99 8.20
CA LEU A 17 7.02 -20.34 7.34
C LEU A 17 7.08 -18.81 7.44
N LEU A 18 7.17 -18.27 8.68
CA LEU A 18 7.24 -16.82 8.90
C LEU A 18 8.42 -16.21 8.19
N PHE A 19 9.61 -16.81 8.34
CA PHE A 19 10.82 -16.31 7.66
C PHE A 19 10.62 -16.28 6.14
N ARG A 20 10.13 -17.38 5.57
CA ARG A 20 9.87 -17.46 4.12
C ARG A 20 8.84 -16.42 3.66
N ALA A 21 7.77 -16.24 4.41
CA ALA A 21 6.72 -15.27 4.08
C ALA A 21 7.25 -13.83 4.12
N LEU A 22 7.98 -13.47 5.20
CA LEU A 22 8.56 -12.13 5.35
C LEU A 22 9.59 -11.82 4.25
N VAL A 23 10.54 -12.75 4.02
CA VAL A 23 11.57 -12.56 2.99
C VAL A 23 10.97 -12.52 1.59
N SER A 24 10.04 -13.43 1.26
CA SER A 24 9.37 -13.42 -0.05
C SER A 24 8.60 -12.13 -0.26
N GLY A 25 7.82 -11.70 0.75
CA GLY A 25 7.05 -10.47 0.67
C GLY A 25 7.93 -9.24 0.48
N LEU A 26 9.02 -9.15 1.24
CA LEU A 26 9.99 -8.05 1.12
C LEU A 26 10.63 -8.01 -0.28
N LEU A 27 11.13 -9.14 -0.76
CA LEU A 27 11.76 -9.20 -2.09
C LEU A 27 10.77 -8.84 -3.21
N ILE A 28 9.54 -9.39 -3.15
CA ILE A 28 8.51 -9.12 -4.15
C ILE A 28 8.06 -7.65 -4.13
N ALA A 29 7.91 -7.04 -2.95
CA ALA A 29 7.55 -5.64 -2.83
C ALA A 29 8.72 -4.73 -3.24
N MET A 30 9.87 -4.87 -2.58
CA MET A 30 10.96 -3.89 -2.66
C MET A 30 11.71 -3.94 -3.98
N VAL A 31 11.98 -5.13 -4.54
CA VAL A 31 12.66 -5.23 -5.85
C VAL A 31 11.79 -4.56 -6.93
N ALA A 32 10.50 -4.83 -6.95
CA ALA A 32 9.60 -4.26 -7.93
C ALA A 32 9.37 -2.75 -7.70
N ALA A 33 9.11 -2.31 -6.46
CA ALA A 33 8.87 -0.90 -6.16
C ALA A 33 10.08 0.01 -6.40
N ASN A 34 11.32 -0.54 -6.40
CA ASN A 34 12.51 0.24 -6.70
C ASN A 34 12.81 0.41 -8.21
N VAL A 35 12.06 -0.23 -9.10
CA VAL A 35 12.20 -0.03 -10.55
C VAL A 35 11.86 1.41 -10.92
N TRP A 36 10.75 1.95 -10.42
CA TRP A 36 10.34 3.31 -10.73
C TRP A 36 11.37 4.39 -10.34
N PRO A 37 11.91 4.46 -9.12
CA PRO A 37 12.95 5.42 -8.78
C PRO A 37 14.17 5.32 -9.68
N LEU A 38 14.60 4.10 -10.03
CA LEU A 38 15.73 3.89 -10.94
C LEU A 38 15.44 4.41 -12.35
N LEU A 39 14.24 4.20 -12.86
CA LEU A 39 13.81 4.73 -14.16
C LEU A 39 13.76 6.26 -14.13
N LEU A 40 13.18 6.84 -13.09
CA LEU A 40 13.01 8.28 -12.93
C LEU A 40 14.35 9.03 -12.84
N LEU A 41 15.36 8.43 -12.22
CA LEU A 41 16.71 9.01 -12.11
C LEU A 41 17.50 8.93 -13.41
N ASN A 42 17.19 8.00 -14.33
CA ASN A 42 17.98 7.74 -15.52
C ASN A 42 17.30 8.10 -16.84
N LEU A 43 16.00 8.34 -16.84
CA LEU A 43 15.20 8.57 -18.05
C LEU A 43 14.34 9.81 -17.93
N ARG A 44 13.95 10.38 -19.06
CA ARG A 44 12.90 11.43 -19.09
C ARG A 44 11.57 10.87 -18.60
N VAL A 45 10.82 11.64 -17.82
CA VAL A 45 9.59 11.22 -17.14
C VAL A 45 8.57 10.49 -18.04
N PRO A 46 8.23 10.96 -19.26
CA PRO A 46 7.27 10.25 -20.09
C PRO A 46 7.74 8.86 -20.53
N PHE A 47 9.04 8.73 -20.83
CA PHE A 47 9.62 7.44 -21.23
C PHE A 47 9.76 6.51 -20.02
N ALA A 48 10.22 7.02 -18.89
CA ALA A 48 10.27 6.28 -17.62
C ALA A 48 8.88 5.74 -17.25
N ALA A 49 7.83 6.57 -17.35
CA ALA A 49 6.45 6.20 -17.09
C ALA A 49 5.95 5.08 -18.02
N ALA A 50 6.26 5.16 -19.32
CA ALA A 50 5.87 4.12 -20.27
C ALA A 50 6.54 2.77 -19.96
N VAL A 51 7.85 2.80 -19.62
CA VAL A 51 8.60 1.60 -19.22
C VAL A 51 8.04 1.02 -17.91
N GLU A 52 7.74 1.86 -16.91
CA GLU A 52 7.16 1.41 -15.64
C GLU A 52 5.78 0.78 -15.82
N VAL A 53 4.91 1.37 -16.63
CA VAL A 53 3.58 0.79 -16.93
C VAL A 53 3.72 -0.57 -17.60
N ALA A 54 4.64 -0.71 -18.56
CA ALA A 54 4.94 -2.00 -19.20
C ALA A 54 5.49 -3.01 -18.17
N PHE A 55 6.39 -2.57 -17.30
CA PHE A 55 6.93 -3.40 -16.22
C PHE A 55 5.83 -3.85 -15.25
N LEU A 56 4.96 -2.95 -14.79
CA LEU A 56 3.85 -3.30 -13.89
C LEU A 56 2.87 -4.26 -14.55
N GLY A 57 2.58 -4.09 -15.85
CA GLY A 57 1.77 -5.04 -16.61
C GLY A 57 2.39 -6.44 -16.64
N PHE A 58 3.69 -6.53 -16.93
CA PHE A 58 4.45 -7.79 -16.86
C PHE A 58 4.49 -8.37 -15.46
N TYR A 59 4.73 -7.55 -14.45
CA TYR A 59 4.77 -7.95 -13.04
C TYR A 59 3.42 -8.56 -12.58
N LEU A 60 2.30 -7.89 -12.89
CA LEU A 60 0.96 -8.39 -12.58
C LEU A 60 0.66 -9.70 -13.31
N TRP A 61 1.00 -9.80 -14.60
CA TRP A 61 0.86 -11.04 -15.36
C TRP A 61 1.65 -12.19 -14.73
N TRP A 62 2.91 -11.92 -14.34
CA TRP A 62 3.76 -12.90 -13.67
C TRP A 62 3.22 -13.28 -12.28
N ALA A 63 2.82 -12.32 -11.47
CA ALA A 63 2.24 -12.55 -10.14
C ALA A 63 0.93 -13.34 -10.22
N ALA A 64 0.13 -13.13 -11.27
CA ALA A 64 -1.08 -13.88 -11.56
C ALA A 64 -0.81 -15.31 -12.11
N GLY A 65 0.45 -15.77 -12.13
CA GLY A 65 0.84 -17.13 -12.52
C GLY A 65 1.34 -17.27 -13.97
N GLY A 66 1.52 -16.16 -14.70
CA GLY A 66 2.14 -16.15 -16.03
C GLY A 66 3.63 -16.47 -16.01
N GLY A 67 4.21 -16.82 -17.15
CA GLY A 67 5.65 -16.99 -17.32
C GLY A 67 6.32 -18.07 -16.47
N LEU A 68 7.64 -17.95 -16.38
CA LEU A 68 8.52 -18.88 -15.64
C LEU A 68 8.82 -18.34 -14.22
N PRO A 69 9.22 -19.20 -13.27
CA PRO A 69 9.23 -20.67 -13.37
C PRO A 69 7.83 -21.28 -13.20
N ARG A 70 7.49 -22.27 -14.00
CA ARG A 70 6.18 -22.94 -13.95
C ARG A 70 5.92 -23.65 -12.61
N THR A 71 6.97 -24.07 -11.91
CA THR A 71 6.90 -24.71 -10.58
C THR A 71 6.34 -23.80 -9.50
N THR A 72 6.44 -22.48 -9.63
CA THR A 72 5.91 -21.50 -8.67
C THR A 72 4.52 -20.96 -9.04
N LYS A 73 3.96 -21.37 -10.18
CA LYS A 73 2.68 -20.85 -10.69
C LYS A 73 1.56 -20.89 -9.65
N ALA A 74 1.32 -22.07 -9.05
CA ALA A 74 0.26 -22.24 -8.05
C ALA A 74 0.48 -21.35 -6.82
N ALA A 75 1.73 -21.25 -6.33
CA ALA A 75 2.08 -20.39 -5.20
C ALA A 75 1.86 -18.90 -5.51
N ARG A 76 2.23 -18.44 -6.72
CA ARG A 76 2.01 -17.07 -7.17
C ARG A 76 0.52 -16.73 -7.26
N MET A 77 -0.27 -17.60 -7.90
CA MET A 77 -1.73 -17.43 -8.00
C MET A 77 -2.41 -17.37 -6.63
N ASN A 78 -1.97 -18.21 -5.69
CA ASN A 78 -2.48 -18.19 -4.31
C ASN A 78 -2.09 -16.89 -3.58
N ALA A 79 -0.83 -16.47 -3.67
CA ALA A 79 -0.35 -15.24 -3.07
C ALA A 79 -1.05 -14.00 -3.66
N PHE A 80 -1.19 -13.93 -4.98
CA PHE A 80 -1.86 -12.84 -5.67
C PHE A 80 -3.37 -12.77 -5.43
N ARG A 81 -3.94 -13.77 -4.72
CA ARG A 81 -5.38 -13.83 -4.41
C ARG A 81 -6.24 -13.60 -5.66
N ARG A 82 -5.93 -14.32 -6.73
CA ARG A 82 -6.60 -14.19 -8.03
C ARG A 82 -8.04 -14.71 -7.95
N GLY A 83 -8.95 -13.85 -7.52
CA GLY A 83 -10.40 -14.08 -7.58
C GLY A 83 -11.07 -13.00 -8.41
N ALA A 84 -11.99 -13.38 -9.30
CA ALA A 84 -12.86 -12.38 -9.92
C ALA A 84 -13.79 -11.79 -8.86
N LEU A 85 -13.88 -10.47 -8.82
CA LEU A 85 -14.81 -9.78 -7.95
C LEU A 85 -16.14 -9.60 -8.68
N SER A 86 -17.24 -9.94 -8.01
CA SER A 86 -18.59 -9.62 -8.49
C SER A 86 -18.82 -8.09 -8.49
N PRO A 87 -19.82 -7.57 -9.24
CA PRO A 87 -20.15 -6.14 -9.22
C PRO A 87 -20.42 -5.60 -7.81
N ARG A 88 -21.05 -6.40 -6.94
CA ARG A 88 -21.30 -6.03 -5.54
C ARG A 88 -20.02 -5.94 -4.72
N GLN A 89 -19.08 -6.86 -4.93
CA GLN A 89 -17.77 -6.81 -4.28
C GLN A 89 -16.95 -5.62 -4.76
N TRP A 90 -17.01 -5.28 -6.05
CA TRP A 90 -16.39 -4.08 -6.59
C TRP A 90 -16.96 -2.81 -5.96
N LEU A 91 -18.27 -2.68 -5.87
CA LEU A 91 -18.91 -1.51 -5.25
C LEU A 91 -18.40 -1.28 -3.82
N TRP A 92 -18.51 -2.30 -2.97
CA TRP A 92 -18.08 -2.21 -1.58
C TRP A 92 -16.56 -2.11 -1.44
N GLY A 93 -15.80 -2.74 -2.33
CA GLY A 93 -14.34 -2.66 -2.38
C GLY A 93 -13.84 -1.27 -2.73
N ILE A 94 -14.42 -0.61 -3.75
CA ILE A 94 -14.07 0.77 -4.12
C ILE A 94 -14.49 1.75 -3.03
N LEU A 95 -15.69 1.61 -2.47
CA LEU A 95 -16.12 2.44 -1.35
C LEU A 95 -15.13 2.34 -0.17
N ALA A 96 -14.76 1.12 0.21
CA ALA A 96 -13.77 0.89 1.27
C ALA A 96 -12.40 1.47 0.91
N ALA A 97 -11.95 1.36 -0.34
CA ALA A 97 -10.70 1.91 -0.83
C ALA A 97 -10.65 3.45 -0.69
N LEU A 98 -11.72 4.14 -1.10
CA LEU A 98 -11.81 5.60 -1.00
C LEU A 98 -11.90 6.07 0.46
N LEU A 99 -12.69 5.38 1.29
CA LEU A 99 -12.79 5.67 2.71
C LEU A 99 -11.47 5.40 3.45
N PHE A 100 -10.71 4.37 3.06
CA PHE A 100 -9.37 4.12 3.56
C PHE A 100 -8.45 5.30 3.29
N ALA A 101 -8.38 5.79 2.05
CA ALA A 101 -7.56 6.94 1.69
C ALA A 101 -7.98 8.18 2.51
N LEU A 102 -9.27 8.47 2.60
CA LEU A 102 -9.80 9.58 3.40
C LEU A 102 -9.44 9.45 4.88
N THR A 103 -9.57 8.25 5.46
CA THR A 103 -9.24 7.99 6.88
C THR A 103 -7.75 8.25 7.16
N VAL A 104 -6.85 7.78 6.28
CA VAL A 104 -5.41 8.01 6.43
C VAL A 104 -5.07 9.50 6.32
N HIS A 105 -5.62 10.21 5.32
CA HIS A 105 -5.39 11.65 5.18
C HIS A 105 -5.93 12.45 6.36
N ALA A 106 -7.12 12.10 6.87
CA ALA A 106 -7.68 12.74 8.05
C ALA A 106 -6.81 12.50 9.31
N SER A 107 -6.25 11.29 9.46
CA SER A 107 -5.34 10.99 10.58
C SER A 107 -4.03 11.78 10.49
N ILE A 108 -3.46 11.96 9.30
CA ILE A 108 -2.26 12.79 9.08
C ILE A 108 -2.58 14.27 9.35
N TYR A 109 -3.75 14.74 8.89
CA TYR A 109 -4.20 16.10 9.17
C TYR A 109 -4.30 16.32 10.68
N LEU A 110 -4.94 15.43 11.42
CA LEU A 110 -5.07 15.51 12.88
C LEU A 110 -3.71 15.47 13.57
N LEU A 111 -2.79 14.64 13.11
CA LEU A 111 -1.42 14.61 13.64
C LEU A 111 -0.77 16.00 13.55
N PHE A 112 -0.85 16.68 12.40
CA PHE A 112 -0.25 17.99 12.21
C PHE A 112 -1.08 19.17 12.78
N ARG A 113 -2.26 18.87 13.32
CA ARG A 113 -2.97 19.78 14.23
C ARG A 113 -2.51 19.64 15.69
N VAL A 114 -1.84 18.53 16.04
CA VAL A 114 -1.27 18.31 17.37
C VAL A 114 0.20 18.74 17.43
N VAL A 115 0.97 18.41 16.39
CA VAL A 115 2.39 18.76 16.27
C VAL A 115 2.66 19.61 15.03
N PRO A 116 3.69 20.46 15.02
CA PRO A 116 4.05 21.24 13.83
C PRO A 116 4.37 20.33 12.64
N PHE A 117 3.91 20.71 11.44
CA PHE A 117 4.25 20.01 10.21
C PHE A 117 5.71 20.27 9.82
N PRO A 118 6.57 19.22 9.75
CA PRO A 118 7.98 19.36 9.45
C PRO A 118 8.21 19.46 7.92
N VAL A 119 7.86 20.60 7.33
CA VAL A 119 7.86 20.84 5.88
C VAL A 119 9.18 20.42 5.23
N SER A 120 10.33 20.83 5.78
CA SER A 120 11.65 20.51 5.20
C SER A 120 11.90 19.02 5.11
N ALA A 121 11.55 18.28 6.17
CA ALA A 121 11.73 16.83 6.22
C ALA A 121 10.91 16.12 5.13
N PHE A 122 9.65 16.52 4.96
CA PHE A 122 8.79 15.95 3.92
C PHE A 122 9.29 16.31 2.52
N ARG A 123 9.63 17.59 2.26
CA ARG A 123 10.11 18.04 0.95
C ARG A 123 11.44 17.40 0.53
N GLN A 124 12.36 17.16 1.47
CA GLN A 124 13.61 16.44 1.20
C GLN A 124 13.37 14.96 0.90
N GLY A 125 12.33 14.36 1.49
CA GLY A 125 12.02 12.95 1.31
C GLY A 125 11.48 12.59 -0.08
N TYR A 126 10.94 13.57 -0.84
CA TYR A 126 10.41 13.36 -2.17
C TYR A 126 10.52 14.65 -3.01
N ASP A 127 11.73 14.97 -3.41
CA ASP A 127 12.00 16.16 -4.22
C ASP A 127 11.74 15.89 -5.72
N LEU A 128 10.85 16.70 -6.30
CA LEU A 128 10.55 16.71 -7.74
C LEU A 128 10.99 18.00 -8.42
N SER A 129 11.91 18.78 -7.83
CA SER A 129 12.39 20.05 -8.38
C SER A 129 13.08 19.90 -9.74
N PHE A 130 13.71 18.74 -9.98
CA PHE A 130 14.37 18.41 -11.23
C PHE A 130 13.39 18.15 -12.40
N ILE A 131 12.08 17.99 -12.13
CA ILE A 131 11.06 17.81 -13.16
C ILE A 131 10.51 19.18 -13.55
N PRO A 132 10.62 19.60 -14.85
CA PRO A 132 10.47 20.99 -15.22
C PRO A 132 9.02 21.49 -15.20
N THR A 133 8.02 20.62 -15.43
CA THR A 133 6.63 21.06 -15.59
C THR A 133 5.67 20.36 -14.63
N LEU A 134 4.61 21.06 -14.22
CA LEU A 134 3.60 20.54 -13.32
C LEU A 134 2.91 19.27 -13.84
N PRO A 135 2.52 19.16 -15.13
CA PRO A 135 1.95 17.91 -15.65
C PRO A 135 2.89 16.72 -15.54
N LEU A 136 4.20 16.91 -15.75
CA LEU A 136 5.20 15.85 -15.59
C LEU A 136 5.39 15.46 -14.12
N LYS A 137 5.32 16.42 -13.18
CA LYS A 137 5.31 16.12 -11.74
C LYS A 137 4.11 15.29 -11.34
N TRP A 138 2.91 15.62 -11.85
CA TRP A 138 1.71 14.81 -11.63
C TRP A 138 1.85 13.40 -12.23
N LEU A 139 2.40 13.28 -13.43
CA LEU A 139 2.67 11.97 -14.03
C LEU A 139 3.62 11.15 -13.14
N ALA A 140 4.71 11.76 -12.65
CA ALA A 140 5.64 11.10 -11.75
C ALA A 140 4.97 10.63 -10.45
N VAL A 141 4.13 11.47 -9.83
CA VAL A 141 3.37 11.13 -8.62
C VAL A 141 2.42 9.97 -8.85
N VAL A 142 1.64 10.00 -9.94
CA VAL A 142 0.67 8.92 -10.24
C VAL A 142 1.39 7.60 -10.49
N ILE A 143 2.49 7.61 -11.24
CA ILE A 143 3.27 6.39 -11.48
C ILE A 143 3.95 5.88 -10.20
N SER A 144 4.46 6.76 -9.35
CA SER A 144 4.98 6.36 -8.02
C SER A 144 3.92 5.66 -7.19
N ALA A 145 2.72 6.23 -7.11
CA ALA A 145 1.61 5.66 -6.37
C ALA A 145 1.16 4.30 -6.94
N LEU A 146 1.12 4.17 -8.28
CA LEU A 146 0.81 2.90 -8.94
C LEU A 146 1.87 1.85 -8.64
N SER A 147 3.15 2.19 -8.75
CA SER A 147 4.26 1.28 -8.46
C SER A 147 4.22 0.81 -7.00
N ALA A 148 4.10 1.74 -6.05
CA ALA A 148 4.00 1.40 -4.63
C ALA A 148 2.77 0.53 -4.35
N GLY A 149 1.56 0.98 -4.72
CA GLY A 149 0.32 0.26 -4.43
C GLY A 149 0.28 -1.15 -5.02
N VAL A 150 0.73 -1.34 -6.26
CA VAL A 150 0.77 -2.67 -6.91
C VAL A 150 1.82 -3.56 -6.25
N CYS A 151 3.05 -3.08 -6.08
CA CYS A 151 4.17 -3.90 -5.63
C CYS A 151 4.06 -4.22 -4.14
N GLU A 152 3.72 -3.23 -3.32
CA GLU A 152 3.63 -3.39 -1.87
C GLU A 152 2.42 -4.25 -1.47
N GLU A 153 1.24 -4.05 -2.07
CA GLU A 153 0.10 -4.92 -1.78
C GLU A 153 0.38 -6.37 -2.21
N THR A 154 1.01 -6.58 -3.37
CA THR A 154 1.40 -7.92 -3.80
C THR A 154 2.38 -8.55 -2.82
N GLY A 155 3.40 -7.83 -2.36
CA GLY A 155 4.39 -8.32 -1.41
C GLY A 155 3.80 -8.56 -0.02
N PHE A 156 3.21 -7.53 0.59
CA PHE A 156 2.79 -7.58 2.00
C PHE A 156 1.47 -8.33 2.20
N ARG A 157 0.43 -8.11 1.36
CA ARG A 157 -0.88 -8.77 1.52
C ARG A 157 -0.95 -10.09 0.77
N GLY A 158 -0.16 -10.19 -0.32
CA GLY A 158 -0.02 -11.43 -1.09
C GLY A 158 0.98 -12.40 -0.46
N TYR A 159 2.27 -12.11 -0.58
CA TYR A 159 3.33 -13.05 -0.23
C TYR A 159 3.63 -13.15 1.27
N THR A 160 3.40 -12.07 2.05
CA THR A 160 3.56 -12.12 3.50
C THR A 160 2.28 -12.58 4.20
N GLN A 161 1.17 -11.83 4.06
CA GLN A 161 -0.04 -12.10 4.83
C GLN A 161 -0.69 -13.42 4.47
N ARG A 162 -0.82 -13.75 3.17
CA ARG A 162 -1.60 -14.92 2.72
C ARG A 162 -1.12 -16.26 3.28
N PRO A 163 0.18 -16.63 3.22
CA PRO A 163 0.64 -17.90 3.78
C PRO A 163 0.52 -17.95 5.31
N ILE A 164 0.70 -16.80 6.01
CA ILE A 164 0.52 -16.71 7.46
C ILE A 164 -0.97 -16.89 7.81
N GLU A 165 -1.89 -16.27 7.04
CA GLU A 165 -3.33 -16.39 7.19
C GLU A 165 -3.82 -17.84 7.07
N GLN A 166 -3.28 -18.59 6.10
CA GLN A 166 -3.61 -19.99 5.89
C GLN A 166 -3.15 -20.89 7.05
N ARG A 167 -2.11 -20.53 7.76
CA ARG A 167 -1.52 -21.34 8.84
C ARG A 167 -1.99 -20.94 10.23
N PHE A 168 -2.12 -19.63 10.49
CA PHE A 168 -2.33 -19.06 11.84
C PHE A 168 -3.63 -18.25 11.94
N GLY A 169 -4.41 -18.16 10.87
CA GLY A 169 -5.64 -17.35 10.82
C GLY A 169 -5.41 -15.87 10.50
N ALA A 170 -6.49 -15.18 10.17
CA ALA A 170 -6.45 -13.81 9.69
C ALA A 170 -5.94 -12.80 10.74
N PRO A 171 -6.35 -12.85 12.02
CA PRO A 171 -5.89 -11.85 13.00
C PRO A 171 -4.36 -11.83 13.15
N ALA A 172 -3.73 -13.01 13.31
CA ALA A 172 -2.29 -13.13 13.42
C ALA A 172 -1.58 -12.66 12.14
N ALA A 173 -2.10 -13.03 10.98
CA ALA A 173 -1.54 -12.66 9.69
C ALA A 173 -1.58 -11.16 9.44
N ILE A 174 -2.71 -10.51 9.72
CA ILE A 174 -2.88 -9.07 9.58
C ILE A 174 -1.92 -8.33 10.52
N LEU A 175 -1.87 -8.73 11.80
CA LEU A 175 -0.98 -8.11 12.77
C LEU A 175 0.49 -8.22 12.35
N ILE A 176 0.97 -9.42 12.03
CA ILE A 176 2.37 -9.66 11.64
C ILE A 176 2.72 -8.91 10.35
N SER A 177 1.85 -8.96 9.34
CA SER A 177 2.06 -8.24 8.07
C SER A 177 2.09 -6.73 8.27
N SER A 178 1.23 -6.17 9.15
CA SER A 178 1.18 -4.74 9.44
C SER A 178 2.40 -4.27 10.24
N LEU A 179 2.85 -5.04 11.22
CA LEU A 179 4.09 -4.76 11.94
C LEU A 179 5.30 -4.78 11.01
N PHE A 180 5.36 -5.77 10.10
CA PHE A 180 6.43 -5.87 9.12
C PHE A 180 6.38 -4.72 8.11
N PHE A 181 5.20 -4.37 7.61
CA PHE A 181 4.98 -3.20 6.77
C PHE A 181 5.47 -1.92 7.44
N THR A 182 5.12 -1.73 8.72
CA THR A 182 5.59 -0.58 9.51
C THR A 182 7.09 -0.59 9.67
N ALA A 183 7.69 -1.75 9.96
CA ALA A 183 9.13 -1.88 10.17
C ALA A 183 9.94 -1.45 8.94
N VAL A 184 9.50 -1.80 7.73
CA VAL A 184 10.19 -1.35 6.48
C VAL A 184 9.98 0.14 6.18
N HIS A 185 8.99 0.78 6.81
CA HIS A 185 8.74 2.21 6.71
C HIS A 185 9.40 3.04 7.82
N LEU A 186 10.10 2.42 8.77
CA LEU A 186 10.77 3.15 9.86
C LEU A 186 11.84 4.14 9.37
N SER A 187 12.45 3.89 8.20
CA SER A 187 13.35 4.84 7.57
C SER A 187 12.68 6.18 7.24
N LYS A 188 11.36 6.21 7.04
CA LYS A 188 10.56 7.43 6.84
C LYS A 188 10.14 8.10 8.16
N ALA A 189 10.30 7.41 9.29
CA ALA A 189 9.93 7.92 10.62
C ALA A 189 10.87 9.04 11.12
N TRP A 190 12.03 9.23 10.47
CA TRP A 190 12.89 10.37 10.75
C TRP A 190 12.16 11.71 10.55
N ALA A 191 11.16 11.75 9.67
CA ALA A 191 10.32 12.93 9.48
C ALA A 191 9.46 13.21 10.71
N LEU A 192 8.82 12.18 11.28
CA LEU A 192 8.05 12.30 12.52
C LEU A 192 7.65 10.92 13.07
N VAL A 193 8.01 10.64 14.32
CA VAL A 193 7.64 9.39 15.02
C VAL A 193 6.13 9.18 15.10
N GLY A 194 5.32 10.26 15.16
CA GLY A 194 3.86 10.20 15.12
C GLY A 194 3.27 9.59 13.84
N MET A 195 4.04 9.44 12.76
CA MET A 195 3.60 8.72 11.57
C MET A 195 3.55 7.21 11.75
N ILE A 196 4.31 6.65 12.71
CA ILE A 196 4.39 5.19 12.93
C ILE A 196 3.01 4.56 13.19
N PRO A 197 2.18 5.05 14.14
CA PRO A 197 0.85 4.49 14.37
C PRO A 197 -0.09 4.65 13.18
N ILE A 198 0.08 5.70 12.36
CA ILE A 198 -0.72 5.91 11.13
C ILE A 198 -0.35 4.85 10.08
N VAL A 199 0.94 4.61 9.84
CA VAL A 199 1.44 3.59 8.92
C VAL A 199 1.01 2.19 9.38
N PHE A 200 1.08 1.91 10.68
CA PHE A 200 0.60 0.65 11.26
C PHE A 200 -0.91 0.48 11.05
N GLY A 201 -1.70 1.50 11.36
CA GLY A 201 -3.15 1.51 11.15
C GLY A 201 -3.52 1.31 9.68
N ALA A 202 -2.83 1.99 8.75
CA ALA A 202 -2.98 1.77 7.31
C ALA A 202 -2.66 0.32 6.93
N GLY A 203 -1.59 -0.24 7.49
CA GLY A 203 -1.22 -1.65 7.34
C GLY A 203 -2.36 -2.60 7.73
N VAL A 204 -2.96 -2.37 8.90
CA VAL A 204 -4.09 -3.17 9.42
C VAL A 204 -5.31 -3.05 8.51
N LEU A 205 -5.70 -1.83 8.11
CA LEU A 205 -6.87 -1.59 7.27
C LEU A 205 -6.73 -2.25 5.88
N LEU A 206 -5.55 -2.13 5.24
CA LEU A 206 -5.27 -2.83 3.98
C LEU A 206 -5.26 -4.35 4.15
N GLY A 207 -4.71 -4.85 5.27
CA GLY A 207 -4.75 -6.27 5.61
C GLY A 207 -6.17 -6.80 5.79
N LEU A 208 -7.03 -6.05 6.47
CA LEU A 208 -8.46 -6.35 6.61
C LEU A 208 -9.17 -6.33 5.26
N LEU A 209 -8.86 -5.36 4.40
CA LEU A 209 -9.48 -5.24 3.08
C LEU A 209 -9.11 -6.42 2.17
N ALA A 210 -7.85 -6.84 2.15
CA ALA A 210 -7.38 -8.01 1.41
C ALA A 210 -8.00 -9.33 1.92
N TRP A 211 -8.17 -9.46 3.25
CA TRP A 211 -8.85 -10.61 3.86
C TRP A 211 -10.33 -10.64 3.56
N ALA A 212 -11.01 -9.50 3.69
CA ALA A 212 -12.46 -9.40 3.50
C ALA A 212 -12.87 -9.60 2.05
N SER A 213 -12.16 -9.02 1.10
CA SER A 213 -12.43 -9.13 -0.33
C SER A 213 -11.97 -10.45 -0.96
N LYS A 214 -11.05 -11.19 -0.29
CA LYS A 214 -10.30 -12.31 -0.87
C LYS A 214 -9.52 -11.94 -2.15
N SER A 215 -9.22 -10.64 -2.33
CA SER A 215 -8.55 -10.07 -3.50
C SER A 215 -7.59 -8.97 -3.07
N LEU A 216 -6.53 -8.73 -3.83
CA LEU A 216 -5.63 -7.58 -3.62
C LEU A 216 -6.18 -6.29 -4.26
N LEU A 217 -7.09 -6.39 -5.24
CA LEU A 217 -7.50 -5.26 -6.06
C LEU A 217 -8.08 -4.08 -5.27
N PRO A 218 -9.01 -4.25 -4.32
CA PRO A 218 -9.51 -3.12 -3.52
C PRO A 218 -8.40 -2.46 -2.68
N GLY A 219 -7.46 -3.27 -2.15
CA GLY A 219 -6.30 -2.76 -1.42
C GLY A 219 -5.36 -1.95 -2.33
N ILE A 220 -5.06 -2.45 -3.53
CA ILE A 220 -4.25 -1.74 -4.53
C ILE A 220 -4.90 -0.39 -4.87
N VAL A 221 -6.21 -0.36 -5.16
CA VAL A 221 -6.91 0.89 -5.46
C VAL A 221 -6.83 1.87 -4.29
N GLY A 222 -7.09 1.41 -3.06
CA GLY A 222 -7.03 2.25 -1.88
C GLY A 222 -5.63 2.81 -1.62
N HIS A 223 -4.61 1.97 -1.77
CA HIS A 223 -3.21 2.35 -1.60
C HIS A 223 -2.79 3.40 -2.64
N VAL A 224 -3.11 3.16 -3.91
CA VAL A 224 -2.80 4.12 -5.00
C VAL A 224 -3.49 5.46 -4.76
N VAL A 225 -4.79 5.47 -4.44
CA VAL A 225 -5.53 6.72 -4.18
C VAL A 225 -4.96 7.46 -2.98
N MET A 226 -4.64 6.74 -1.90
CA MET A 226 -3.98 7.30 -0.72
C MET A 226 -2.63 7.90 -1.10
N ASP A 227 -1.78 7.17 -1.82
CA ASP A 227 -0.44 7.63 -2.16
C ASP A 227 -0.42 8.80 -3.14
N VAL A 228 -1.36 8.88 -4.08
CA VAL A 228 -1.48 10.06 -4.94
C VAL A 228 -1.68 11.33 -4.11
N GLY A 229 -2.60 11.30 -3.15
CA GLY A 229 -2.81 12.44 -2.24
C GLY A 229 -1.62 12.65 -1.28
N LEU A 230 -1.05 11.57 -0.75
CA LEU A 230 0.09 11.63 0.15
C LEU A 230 1.30 12.28 -0.52
N LEU A 231 1.67 11.82 -1.72
CA LEU A 231 2.79 12.36 -2.47
C LEU A 231 2.52 13.78 -2.96
N ALA A 232 1.34 14.03 -3.58
CA ALA A 232 1.04 15.33 -4.17
C ALA A 232 0.92 16.45 -3.14
N TYR A 233 0.28 16.21 -2.01
CA TYR A 233 0.01 17.23 -1.00
C TYR A 233 1.07 17.25 0.11
N TRP A 234 1.29 16.11 0.79
CA TRP A 234 2.16 16.08 1.97
C TRP A 234 3.65 16.09 1.62
N TRP A 235 4.07 15.30 0.61
CA TRP A 235 5.49 15.16 0.26
C TRP A 235 5.98 16.20 -0.75
N CYS A 236 5.30 16.41 -1.88
CA CYS A 236 5.81 17.29 -2.95
C CYS A 236 5.23 18.70 -2.92
N GLY A 237 4.03 18.89 -2.36
CA GLY A 237 3.33 20.18 -2.36
C GLY A 237 2.82 20.64 -3.72
N ILE A 238 2.73 19.76 -4.72
CA ILE A 238 2.19 20.13 -6.04
C ILE A 238 0.67 20.31 -6.03
N ALA A 239 -0.01 19.75 -5.03
CA ALA A 239 -1.46 19.92 -4.81
C ALA A 239 -1.77 21.04 -3.76
N GLY A 240 -0.77 21.78 -3.33
CA GLY A 240 -0.90 22.82 -2.31
C GLY A 240 -0.12 22.50 -1.04
N ASP A 241 -0.14 23.44 -0.10
CA ASP A 241 0.61 23.37 1.15
C ASP A 241 -0.29 23.29 2.37
N PHE A 242 0.15 22.55 3.38
CA PHE A 242 -0.50 22.51 4.68
C PHE A 242 -0.15 23.76 5.47
N THR A 243 -1.15 24.61 5.71
CA THR A 243 -0.97 25.94 6.35
C THR A 243 -1.57 26.02 7.75
N GLN A 244 -2.19 24.93 8.23
CA GLN A 244 -2.84 24.90 9.53
C GLN A 244 -1.80 24.89 10.66
N ARG A 245 -2.12 25.58 11.75
CA ARG A 245 -1.27 25.62 12.95
C ARG A 245 -1.70 24.55 13.95
N PRO A 246 -0.79 24.08 14.82
CA PRO A 246 -1.13 23.20 15.93
C PRO A 246 -2.17 23.81 16.88
N ILE A 247 -2.99 22.97 17.50
CA ILE A 247 -4.02 23.37 18.49
C ILE A 247 -3.42 24.03 19.73
N THR A 248 -2.14 23.83 20.00
CA THR A 248 -1.41 24.57 21.05
C THR A 248 -1.31 26.07 20.77
N GLN A 249 -1.48 26.48 19.49
CA GLN A 249 -1.44 27.89 19.05
C GLN A 249 -2.83 28.44 18.72
N THR A 250 -3.76 27.62 18.26
CA THR A 250 -5.08 28.06 17.80
C THR A 250 -6.20 27.73 18.80
N GLY A 251 -5.96 26.84 19.76
CA GLY A 251 -7.01 26.16 20.51
C GLY A 251 -7.73 25.12 19.66
N LEU A 252 -8.78 24.55 20.25
CA LEU A 252 -9.71 23.62 19.55
C LEU A 252 -10.64 24.46 18.68
N ASP A 253 -10.33 24.54 17.39
CA ASP A 253 -11.06 25.33 16.40
C ASP A 253 -11.97 24.47 15.50
N GLN A 254 -12.81 25.12 14.70
CA GLN A 254 -13.74 24.44 13.79
C GLN A 254 -13.02 23.48 12.82
N PRO A 255 -11.88 23.80 12.16
CA PRO A 255 -11.16 22.85 11.30
C PRO A 255 -10.72 21.59 12.04
N PHE A 256 -10.30 21.69 13.31
CA PHE A 256 -9.94 20.53 14.12
C PHE A 256 -11.15 19.62 14.37
N PHE A 257 -12.30 20.16 14.78
CA PHE A 257 -13.50 19.37 15.00
C PHE A 257 -14.04 18.73 13.71
N ILE A 258 -13.97 19.45 12.59
CA ILE A 258 -14.34 18.88 11.28
C ILE A 258 -13.43 17.69 10.95
N ALA A 259 -12.12 17.82 11.15
CA ALA A 259 -11.17 16.73 10.89
C ALA A 259 -11.43 15.51 11.80
N CYS A 260 -11.73 15.73 13.08
CA CYS A 260 -12.14 14.65 13.99
C CYS A 260 -13.42 13.94 13.50
N ALA A 261 -14.43 14.71 13.08
CA ALA A 261 -15.68 14.15 12.56
C ALA A 261 -15.44 13.36 11.26
N VAL A 262 -14.64 13.90 10.32
CA VAL A 262 -14.27 13.22 9.07
C VAL A 262 -13.52 11.92 9.36
N PHE A 263 -12.54 11.96 10.26
CA PHE A 263 -11.78 10.76 10.65
C PHE A 263 -12.70 9.70 11.26
N ALA A 264 -13.52 10.07 12.25
CA ALA A 264 -14.39 9.13 12.93
C ALA A 264 -15.44 8.54 11.98
N ALA A 265 -16.09 9.40 11.17
CA ALA A 265 -17.11 8.96 10.21
C ALA A 265 -16.50 8.08 9.11
N SER A 266 -15.38 8.49 8.51
CA SER A 266 -14.73 7.70 7.46
C SER A 266 -14.25 6.35 7.98
N LEU A 267 -13.66 6.29 9.17
CA LEU A 267 -13.22 5.03 9.79
C LEU A 267 -14.40 4.12 10.10
N LEU A 268 -15.47 4.66 10.69
CA LEU A 268 -16.68 3.86 11.00
C LEU A 268 -17.29 3.27 9.73
N VAL A 269 -17.52 4.11 8.71
CA VAL A 269 -18.12 3.65 7.45
C VAL A 269 -17.20 2.70 6.70
N LEU A 270 -15.87 2.91 6.75
CA LEU A 270 -14.87 1.98 6.22
C LEU A 270 -14.99 0.60 6.88
N LEU A 271 -15.04 0.53 8.20
CA LEU A 271 -15.18 -0.76 8.92
C LEU A 271 -16.49 -1.46 8.59
N LEU A 272 -17.60 -0.71 8.46
CA LEU A 272 -18.90 -1.25 8.00
C LEU A 272 -18.81 -1.76 6.55
N ALA A 273 -18.14 -1.03 5.65
CA ALA A 273 -17.95 -1.45 4.27
C ALA A 273 -17.10 -2.73 4.17
N ILE A 274 -16.01 -2.83 4.95
CA ILE A 274 -15.19 -4.05 5.04
C ILE A 274 -16.01 -5.22 5.60
N ALA A 275 -16.81 -5.02 6.64
CA ALA A 275 -17.68 -6.05 7.21
C ALA A 275 -18.73 -6.53 6.18
N ARG A 276 -19.33 -5.60 5.42
CA ARG A 276 -20.26 -5.93 4.34
C ARG A 276 -19.59 -6.70 3.22
N LEU A 277 -18.41 -6.24 2.78
CA LEU A 277 -17.59 -6.90 1.76
C LEU A 277 -17.26 -8.34 2.18
N ARG A 278 -16.89 -8.54 3.45
CA ARG A 278 -16.61 -9.88 4.01
C ARG A 278 -17.81 -10.82 3.93
N ARG A 279 -19.01 -10.33 4.26
CA ARG A 279 -20.24 -11.13 4.18
C ARG A 279 -20.52 -11.56 2.74
N ILE A 280 -20.49 -10.60 1.79
CA ILE A 280 -20.69 -10.87 0.35
C ILE A 280 -19.66 -11.88 -0.18
N SER A 281 -18.40 -11.75 0.25
CA SER A 281 -17.32 -12.67 -0.19
C SER A 281 -17.39 -14.07 0.45
N ALA A 282 -18.24 -14.27 1.46
CA ALA A 282 -18.50 -15.55 2.09
C ALA A 282 -19.70 -16.32 1.45
N GLU A 283 -20.56 -15.58 0.73
CA GLU A 283 -21.69 -16.19 0.01
C GLU A 283 -21.18 -17.08 -1.13
N PRO A 284 -21.75 -18.28 -1.33
CA PRO A 284 -21.40 -19.10 -2.50
C PRO A 284 -21.77 -18.34 -3.78
N VAL A 285 -20.93 -18.49 -4.80
CA VAL A 285 -21.23 -17.93 -6.13
C VAL A 285 -22.42 -18.72 -6.69
N SER A 286 -23.59 -18.05 -6.74
CA SER A 286 -24.81 -18.58 -7.36
C SER A 286 -24.69 -18.66 -8.88
#